data_8cbda0e890d7784956046f430ec94bce
#
_entry.id   8cbda0e890d7784956046f430ec94bce
#
_cell.length_a   1.000
_cell.length_b   1.000
_cell.length_c   1.000
_cell.angle_alpha   90.00
_cell.angle_beta   90.00
_cell.angle_gamma   90.00
#
_symmetry.space_group_name_H-M   'P 1'
#
loop_
_entity.id
_entity.type
_entity.pdbx_description
1 polymer ?
#
loop_
_entity_poly.entity_id
_entity_poly.type
_entity_poly.pdbx_seq_one_letter_code
_entity_poly.pdbx_strand_id
1 'polypeptide(L)'
;MEYRKGPDELETNSRSIFTHVTGLPPYDKIISKSPGQSKRLHDGTLHHAFPGGWFWVIPFDNYHRSGSKLASVGLQLDPRCFPKNDEMTAEEEFFSIAEQYPSVLAHLNDVVAVQPWIRTDRLQYSSSRSVGNRHFISNNTYSFTDPLYSNGLINTFESVFYASNLLLNAFSSTDSSRFHAKDFEPLDELHKEQVQLADFMVANAYKAMHSFDTWNAWTQMWLGQVLFNDLWLQRACFQYFSTGDKQRFLEFLKEPKPGMLAPFNGEKKEMFQSVANALNKYRNGEMNENDAANVMLQSLQQQDWLPQHIYKWGHADSRHVDFSKMELVGMLLDWGMKDSPEHIREGLFDFELPPPS
;
A
#
# COMPACT_ATOMS: atom_id res chain seq x y z
N MET A 1 -11.97 -1.71 26.93
CA MET A 1 -11.72 -1.71 25.47
C MET A 1 -12.97 -2.21 24.75
N GLU A 2 -13.99 -1.42 24.79
CA GLU A 2 -15.35 -1.78 24.38
C GLU A 2 -15.51 -1.96 22.85
N TYR A 3 -14.61 -1.38 22.06
CA TYR A 3 -14.73 -1.38 20.60
C TYR A 3 -13.86 -2.42 19.90
N ARG A 4 -12.91 -3.06 20.59
CA ARG A 4 -11.99 -4.01 20.00
C ARG A 4 -12.73 -5.25 19.48
N LYS A 5 -12.53 -5.57 18.21
CA LYS A 5 -13.01 -6.78 17.58
C LYS A 5 -11.91 -7.85 17.61
N GLY A 6 -12.33 -9.12 17.47
CA GLY A 6 -11.40 -10.23 17.35
C GLY A 6 -10.57 -10.15 16.07
N PRO A 7 -9.41 -10.80 16.05
CA PRO A 7 -8.55 -10.84 14.87
C PRO A 7 -9.18 -11.57 13.68
N ASP A 8 -10.15 -12.41 13.90
CA ASP A 8 -10.76 -13.27 12.87
C ASP A 8 -11.69 -12.53 11.91
N GLU A 9 -11.95 -11.25 12.16
CA GLU A 9 -12.69 -10.40 11.21
C GLU A 9 -11.85 -9.93 10.02
N LEU A 10 -10.53 -10.11 10.06
CA LEU A 10 -9.62 -9.79 8.97
C LEU A 10 -9.08 -11.09 8.35
N GLU A 11 -9.02 -11.12 7.02
CA GLU A 11 -8.49 -12.24 6.26
C GLU A 11 -6.95 -12.31 6.38
N THR A 12 -6.31 -11.16 6.46
CA THR A 12 -4.86 -11.08 6.69
C THR A 12 -4.52 -11.69 8.04
N ASN A 13 -3.53 -12.57 8.03
CA ASN A 13 -2.99 -13.18 9.22
C ASN A 13 -1.47 -13.21 9.09
N SER A 14 -0.80 -12.35 9.85
CA SER A 14 0.66 -12.28 9.82
C SER A 14 1.24 -11.94 11.18
N ARG A 15 2.50 -12.31 11.37
CA ARG A 15 3.35 -12.02 12.52
C ARG A 15 4.70 -11.50 12.06
N SER A 16 5.42 -10.81 12.92
CA SER A 16 6.72 -10.19 12.58
C SER A 16 7.85 -10.70 13.44
N ILE A 17 9.05 -10.71 12.84
CA ILE A 17 10.33 -10.80 13.53
C ILE A 17 11.20 -9.65 13.01
N PHE A 18 11.75 -8.78 13.87
CA PHE A 18 12.49 -7.63 13.41
C PHE A 18 13.47 -7.06 14.45
N THR A 19 14.42 -6.28 13.95
CA THR A 19 15.34 -5.48 14.76
C THR A 19 15.90 -4.30 13.96
N HIS A 20 16.75 -3.48 14.60
CA HIS A 20 17.61 -2.54 13.91
C HIS A 20 19.06 -3.05 13.91
N VAL A 21 19.73 -2.83 12.79
CA VAL A 21 21.09 -3.33 12.57
C VAL A 21 22.03 -2.23 12.07
N THR A 22 23.32 -2.49 12.21
CA THR A 22 24.41 -1.79 11.51
C THR A 22 25.16 -2.78 10.62
N GLY A 23 26.04 -2.26 9.75
CA GLY A 23 26.86 -3.10 8.87
C GLY A 23 26.17 -3.57 7.60
N LEU A 24 24.94 -3.12 7.32
CA LEU A 24 24.21 -3.50 6.12
C LEU A 24 24.91 -2.95 4.87
N PRO A 25 25.37 -3.80 3.93
CA PRO A 25 25.92 -3.34 2.66
C PRO A 25 24.79 -2.92 1.69
N PRO A 26 25.04 -2.00 0.74
CA PRO A 26 24.09 -1.77 -0.35
C PRO A 26 23.81 -3.04 -1.14
N TYR A 27 22.52 -3.37 -1.32
CA TYR A 27 22.11 -4.59 -2.03
C TYR A 27 22.62 -4.64 -3.48
N ASP A 28 22.78 -3.47 -4.10
CA ASP A 28 23.37 -3.29 -5.44
C ASP A 28 24.82 -3.78 -5.56
N LYS A 29 25.49 -4.08 -4.44
CA LYS A 29 26.83 -4.70 -4.44
C LYS A 29 26.76 -6.23 -4.39
N ILE A 30 25.63 -6.78 -4.04
CA ILE A 30 25.42 -8.22 -3.83
C ILE A 30 24.87 -8.88 -5.10
N ILE A 31 23.96 -8.19 -5.76
CA ILE A 31 23.34 -8.67 -6.99
C ILE A 31 23.77 -7.85 -8.21
N SER A 32 23.73 -8.48 -9.37
CA SER A 32 23.90 -7.77 -10.63
C SER A 32 22.69 -6.87 -10.90
N LYS A 33 22.94 -5.68 -11.43
CA LYS A 33 21.89 -4.75 -11.82
C LYS A 33 20.93 -5.39 -12.81
N SER A 34 19.64 -5.35 -12.51
CA SER A 34 18.61 -5.86 -13.41
C SER A 34 18.48 -4.99 -14.66
N PRO A 35 18.19 -5.57 -15.84
CA PRO A 35 17.87 -4.78 -17.02
C PRO A 35 16.71 -3.80 -16.73
N GLY A 36 16.88 -2.54 -17.10
CA GLY A 36 15.87 -1.49 -16.85
C GLY A 36 15.94 -0.82 -15.48
N GLN A 37 16.71 -1.34 -14.53
CA GLN A 37 16.91 -0.69 -13.23
C GLN A 37 17.69 0.63 -13.39
N SER A 38 17.05 1.75 -13.07
CA SER A 38 17.64 3.08 -13.18
C SER A 38 18.22 3.59 -11.86
N LYS A 39 17.61 3.22 -10.74
CA LYS A 39 18.01 3.64 -9.39
C LYS A 39 18.67 2.51 -8.62
N ARG A 40 19.41 2.88 -7.58
CA ARG A 40 19.97 1.90 -6.66
C ARG A 40 18.84 1.34 -5.78
N LEU A 41 18.87 0.04 -5.53
CA LEU A 41 17.91 -0.62 -4.65
C LEU A 41 18.09 -0.17 -3.19
N HIS A 42 19.31 0.23 -2.81
CA HIS A 42 19.59 0.78 -1.48
C HIS A 42 18.90 2.13 -1.20
N ASP A 43 18.48 2.87 -2.22
CA ASP A 43 17.83 4.18 -2.06
C ASP A 43 16.36 4.09 -1.63
N GLY A 44 15.81 2.89 -1.52
CA GLY A 44 14.43 2.65 -1.11
C GLY A 44 14.28 1.54 -0.07
N THR A 45 13.05 1.21 0.26
CA THR A 45 12.71 0.02 1.02
C THR A 45 12.75 -1.19 0.11
N LEU A 46 13.55 -2.19 0.45
CA LEU A 46 13.64 -3.43 -0.29
C LEU A 46 12.70 -4.46 0.35
N HIS A 47 11.84 -5.06 -0.48
CA HIS A 47 10.99 -6.18 -0.10
C HIS A 47 11.43 -7.44 -0.84
N HIS A 48 11.78 -8.50 -0.09
CA HIS A 48 12.03 -9.82 -0.65
C HIS A 48 10.82 -10.69 -0.36
N ALA A 49 9.93 -10.80 -1.33
CA ALA A 49 8.72 -11.62 -1.24
C ALA A 49 9.01 -13.09 -1.54
N PHE A 50 8.38 -13.99 -0.79
CA PHE A 50 8.46 -15.43 -0.96
C PHE A 50 7.13 -16.10 -0.55
N PRO A 51 6.90 -17.36 -0.88
CA PRO A 51 5.66 -18.04 -0.50
C PRO A 51 5.39 -18.00 1.01
N GLY A 52 4.35 -17.28 1.40
CA GLY A 52 3.91 -17.17 2.80
C GLY A 52 4.61 -16.10 3.64
N GLY A 53 5.42 -15.21 3.02
CA GLY A 53 6.05 -14.12 3.76
C GLY A 53 6.87 -13.17 2.92
N TRP A 54 7.48 -12.19 3.60
CA TRP A 54 8.38 -11.23 2.96
C TRP A 54 9.33 -10.60 3.97
N PHE A 55 10.57 -10.33 3.54
CA PHE A 55 11.51 -9.54 4.31
C PHE A 55 11.42 -8.08 3.92
N TRP A 56 11.60 -7.18 4.88
CA TRP A 56 11.93 -5.79 4.59
C TRP A 56 13.36 -5.47 4.98
N VAL A 57 13.96 -4.61 4.19
CA VAL A 57 15.25 -4.00 4.48
C VAL A 57 15.11 -2.50 4.20
N ILE A 58 15.23 -1.68 5.23
CA ILE A 58 15.05 -0.23 5.17
C ILE A 58 16.34 0.44 5.64
N PRO A 59 17.27 0.80 4.75
CA PRO A 59 18.45 1.56 5.11
C PRO A 59 18.06 2.98 5.52
N PHE A 60 18.63 3.50 6.61
CA PHE A 60 18.37 4.88 7.03
C PHE A 60 19.38 5.87 6.40
N ASP A 61 20.38 5.38 5.69
CA ASP A 61 21.29 6.15 4.85
C ASP A 61 20.89 6.15 3.35
N ASN A 62 19.64 5.82 3.06
CA ASN A 62 19.04 5.83 1.72
C ASN A 62 18.87 7.24 1.12
N TYR A 63 19.23 8.27 1.86
CA TYR A 63 19.16 9.67 1.47
C TYR A 63 20.54 10.34 1.58
N HIS A 64 20.95 11.06 0.57
CA HIS A 64 22.32 11.62 0.44
C HIS A 64 22.79 12.53 1.57
N ARG A 65 21.88 13.07 2.39
CA ARG A 65 22.21 13.87 3.60
C ARG A 65 22.13 13.10 4.88
N SER A 66 21.71 11.83 4.85
CA SER A 66 21.65 11.01 6.05
C SER A 66 23.04 10.52 6.46
N GLY A 67 23.41 10.75 7.71
CA GLY A 67 24.60 10.18 8.32
C GLY A 67 24.33 8.88 9.10
N SER A 68 23.10 8.39 9.09
CA SER A 68 22.71 7.19 9.82
C SER A 68 23.41 5.95 9.24
N LYS A 69 23.87 5.06 10.11
CA LYS A 69 24.40 3.75 9.74
C LYS A 69 23.45 2.62 10.10
N LEU A 70 22.27 2.99 10.57
CA LEU A 70 21.24 2.04 10.94
C LEU A 70 20.43 1.58 9.73
N ALA A 71 19.92 0.37 9.82
CA ALA A 71 18.86 -0.13 8.96
C ALA A 71 17.80 -0.84 9.81
N SER A 72 16.55 -0.76 9.41
CA SER A 72 15.51 -1.65 9.93
C SER A 72 15.46 -2.89 9.07
N VAL A 73 15.57 -4.05 9.69
CA VAL A 73 15.40 -5.34 9.01
C VAL A 73 14.32 -6.14 9.72
N GLY A 74 13.52 -6.83 8.94
CA GLY A 74 12.48 -7.65 9.50
C GLY A 74 11.89 -8.63 8.52
N LEU A 75 11.08 -9.50 9.06
CA LEU A 75 10.43 -10.61 8.40
C LEU A 75 8.97 -10.64 8.81
N GLN A 76 8.11 -10.68 7.83
CA GLN A 76 6.67 -10.83 8.00
C GLN A 76 6.24 -12.20 7.50
N LEU A 77 5.53 -12.94 8.32
CA LEU A 77 5.19 -14.35 8.07
C LEU A 77 3.70 -14.59 8.22
N ASP A 78 3.13 -15.34 7.31
CA ASP A 78 1.84 -15.99 7.49
C ASP A 78 2.01 -17.19 8.42
N PRO A 79 1.43 -17.19 9.63
CA PRO A 79 1.58 -18.28 10.58
C PRO A 79 0.92 -19.60 10.12
N ARG A 80 0.08 -19.57 9.07
CA ARG A 80 -0.47 -20.77 8.44
C ARG A 80 0.60 -21.51 7.63
N CYS A 81 1.57 -20.79 7.10
CA CYS A 81 2.73 -21.34 6.37
C CYS A 81 3.95 -21.52 7.28
N PHE A 82 4.15 -20.57 8.19
CA PHE A 82 5.28 -20.51 9.11
C PHE A 82 4.80 -20.34 10.56
N PRO A 83 4.34 -21.42 11.22
CA PRO A 83 3.97 -21.37 12.62
C PRO A 83 5.12 -20.85 13.48
N LYS A 84 4.81 -20.12 14.54
CA LYS A 84 5.80 -19.63 15.48
C LYS A 84 6.54 -20.81 16.13
N ASN A 85 7.86 -20.75 16.11
CA ASN A 85 8.70 -21.76 16.77
C ASN A 85 9.19 -21.24 18.12
N ASP A 86 8.59 -21.72 19.22
CA ASP A 86 8.94 -21.29 20.56
C ASP A 86 10.23 -21.95 21.09
N GLU A 87 10.80 -22.92 20.38
CA GLU A 87 12.12 -23.52 20.70
C GLU A 87 13.28 -22.67 20.21
N MET A 88 13.04 -21.70 19.31
CA MET A 88 14.02 -20.78 18.76
C MET A 88 13.88 -19.38 19.37
N THR A 89 15.00 -18.69 19.52
CA THR A 89 14.98 -17.25 19.73
C THR A 89 14.46 -16.53 18.47
N ALA A 90 14.08 -15.27 18.59
CA ALA A 90 13.63 -14.48 17.45
C ALA A 90 14.70 -14.34 16.36
N GLU A 91 15.98 -14.21 16.76
CA GLU A 91 17.13 -14.13 15.85
C GLU A 91 17.35 -15.44 15.11
N GLU A 92 17.37 -16.57 15.81
CA GLU A 92 17.54 -17.89 15.22
C GLU A 92 16.42 -18.19 14.22
N GLU A 93 15.17 -17.89 14.57
CA GLU A 93 14.04 -18.07 13.66
C GLU A 93 14.15 -17.19 12.41
N PHE A 94 14.57 -15.93 12.56
CA PHE A 94 14.78 -15.02 11.44
C PHE A 94 15.80 -15.56 10.46
N PHE A 95 16.98 -15.95 10.95
CA PHE A 95 18.07 -16.44 10.11
C PHE A 95 17.77 -17.82 9.53
N SER A 96 17.06 -18.72 10.22
CA SER A 96 16.66 -20.02 9.69
C SER A 96 15.79 -19.91 8.43
N ILE A 97 15.01 -18.82 8.32
CA ILE A 97 14.23 -18.53 7.12
C ILE A 97 15.09 -17.82 6.08
N ALA A 98 15.95 -16.87 6.48
CA ALA A 98 16.85 -16.18 5.56
C ALA A 98 17.81 -17.13 4.84
N GLU A 99 18.25 -18.19 5.49
CA GLU A 99 19.11 -19.24 4.92
C GLU A 99 18.50 -19.98 3.73
N GLN A 100 17.18 -20.00 3.63
CA GLN A 100 16.46 -20.59 2.50
C GLN A 100 16.56 -19.73 1.23
N TYR A 101 16.98 -18.45 1.38
CA TYR A 101 17.03 -17.46 0.31
C TYR A 101 18.45 -16.87 0.19
N PRO A 102 19.33 -17.44 -0.64
CA PRO A 102 20.77 -17.08 -0.66
C PRO A 102 21.03 -15.60 -0.90
N SER A 103 20.22 -14.89 -1.71
CA SER A 103 20.38 -13.46 -1.96
C SER A 103 19.99 -12.60 -0.75
N VAL A 104 19.05 -13.06 0.07
CA VAL A 104 18.65 -12.41 1.32
C VAL A 104 19.72 -12.64 2.37
N LEU A 105 20.17 -13.87 2.53
CA LEU A 105 21.22 -14.21 3.48
C LEU A 105 22.51 -13.45 3.16
N ALA A 106 22.93 -13.38 1.91
CA ALA A 106 24.11 -12.61 1.49
C ALA A 106 24.01 -11.12 1.81
N HIS A 107 22.80 -10.56 1.85
CA HIS A 107 22.56 -9.17 2.23
C HIS A 107 22.67 -8.94 3.75
N LEU A 108 22.29 -9.95 4.54
CA LEU A 108 22.12 -9.84 5.97
C LEU A 108 23.22 -10.57 6.79
N ASN A 109 24.18 -11.21 6.14
CA ASN A 109 25.14 -12.12 6.80
C ASN A 109 26.07 -11.39 7.79
N ASP A 110 26.46 -10.16 7.49
CA ASP A 110 27.43 -9.39 8.28
C ASP A 110 26.79 -8.29 9.14
N VAL A 111 25.46 -8.27 9.25
CA VAL A 111 24.77 -7.24 10.03
C VAL A 111 24.91 -7.52 11.54
N VAL A 112 24.98 -6.44 12.31
CA VAL A 112 25.03 -6.50 13.77
C VAL A 112 23.79 -5.85 14.35
N ALA A 113 23.01 -6.61 15.10
CA ALA A 113 21.85 -6.09 15.79
C ALA A 113 22.25 -5.07 16.87
N VAL A 114 21.61 -3.91 16.88
CA VAL A 114 21.84 -2.83 17.87
C VAL A 114 20.73 -2.74 18.90
N GLN A 115 19.69 -3.54 18.73
CA GLN A 115 18.56 -3.69 19.64
C GLN A 115 18.21 -5.18 19.75
N PRO A 116 17.52 -5.61 20.81
CA PRO A 116 17.02 -6.96 20.90
C PRO A 116 16.09 -7.28 19.70
N TRP A 117 16.18 -8.52 19.23
CA TRP A 117 15.21 -9.02 18.27
C TRP A 117 13.82 -9.12 18.90
N ILE A 118 12.82 -8.63 18.20
CA ILE A 118 11.44 -8.64 18.61
C ILE A 118 10.69 -9.64 17.74
N ARG A 119 9.89 -10.51 18.38
CA ARG A 119 8.99 -11.43 17.72
C ARG A 119 7.57 -11.19 18.23
N THR A 120 6.64 -10.98 17.31
CA THR A 120 5.24 -10.76 17.65
C THR A 120 4.40 -12.02 17.45
N ASP A 121 3.26 -12.04 18.08
CA ASP A 121 2.13 -12.88 17.66
C ASP A 121 1.36 -12.22 16.52
N ARG A 122 0.15 -12.67 16.20
CA ARG A 122 -0.69 -12.07 15.16
C ARG A 122 -0.84 -10.56 15.36
N LEU A 123 -0.57 -9.80 14.31
CA LEU A 123 -0.56 -8.33 14.36
C LEU A 123 -1.94 -7.71 14.13
N GLN A 124 -2.81 -8.39 13.41
CA GLN A 124 -4.05 -7.83 12.92
C GLN A 124 -5.05 -7.58 14.03
N TYR A 125 -5.71 -6.44 13.94
CA TYR A 125 -6.84 -6.08 14.76
C TYR A 125 -7.71 -5.02 14.09
N SER A 126 -8.98 -4.97 14.52
CA SER A 126 -9.91 -3.91 14.15
C SER A 126 -10.78 -3.52 15.35
N SER A 127 -11.59 -2.49 15.16
CA SER A 127 -12.57 -2.03 16.14
C SER A 127 -13.94 -1.91 15.49
N SER A 128 -15.00 -2.03 16.28
CA SER A 128 -16.37 -1.92 15.78
C SER A 128 -16.74 -0.50 15.35
N ARG A 129 -16.10 0.49 15.94
CA ARG A 129 -16.23 1.91 15.60
C ARG A 129 -15.04 2.72 16.08
N SER A 130 -14.81 3.88 15.46
CA SER A 130 -13.74 4.79 15.84
C SER A 130 -14.23 6.04 16.57
N VAL A 131 -15.52 6.30 16.57
CA VAL A 131 -16.11 7.53 17.15
C VAL A 131 -17.09 7.23 18.26
N GLY A 132 -17.18 8.14 19.20
CA GLY A 132 -18.14 8.13 20.27
C GLY A 132 -18.47 9.56 20.72
N ASN A 133 -19.35 9.71 21.73
CA ASN A 133 -19.67 11.03 22.25
C ASN A 133 -18.42 11.66 22.88
N ARG A 134 -17.95 12.78 22.30
CA ARG A 134 -16.80 13.57 22.76
C ARG A 134 -15.46 12.88 22.69
N HIS A 135 -15.31 11.82 21.89
CA HIS A 135 -14.03 11.16 21.62
C HIS A 135 -14.02 10.47 20.26
N PHE A 136 -12.85 10.31 19.72
CA PHE A 136 -12.56 9.40 18.61
C PHE A 136 -11.18 8.76 18.83
N ILE A 137 -10.94 7.63 18.15
CA ILE A 137 -9.65 6.94 18.10
C ILE A 137 -9.06 7.09 16.71
N SER A 138 -7.75 7.26 16.65
CA SER A 138 -7.03 7.40 15.36
C SER A 138 -6.94 6.08 14.61
N ASN A 139 -6.60 6.14 13.33
CA ASN A 139 -6.51 5.00 12.43
C ASN A 139 -5.74 3.81 13.03
N ASN A 140 -4.48 4.00 13.45
CA ASN A 140 -3.67 2.89 14.00
C ASN A 140 -4.16 2.37 15.37
N THR A 141 -5.00 3.12 16.07
CA THR A 141 -5.69 2.61 17.27
C THR A 141 -6.96 1.87 16.90
N TYR A 142 -7.63 2.30 15.82
CA TYR A 142 -8.82 1.67 15.28
C TYR A 142 -8.52 0.30 14.70
N SER A 143 -7.48 0.21 13.86
CA SER A 143 -7.11 -1.03 13.15
C SER A 143 -5.64 -1.09 12.81
N PHE A 144 -5.15 -2.30 12.66
CA PHE A 144 -3.87 -2.58 12.02
C PHE A 144 -4.00 -3.85 11.18
N THR A 145 -3.50 -3.80 9.95
CA THR A 145 -3.54 -4.93 9.02
C THR A 145 -2.15 -5.52 8.84
N ASP A 146 -1.23 -4.77 8.19
CA ASP A 146 0.11 -5.28 7.87
C ASP A 146 0.97 -4.09 7.37
N PRO A 147 2.30 -4.09 7.57
CA PRO A 147 3.15 -3.02 7.08
C PRO A 147 3.40 -3.04 5.57
N LEU A 148 2.99 -4.10 4.86
CA LEU A 148 3.07 -4.17 3.40
C LEU A 148 2.35 -2.96 2.77
N TYR A 149 2.95 -2.36 1.77
CA TYR A 149 2.48 -1.14 1.08
C TYR A 149 2.59 0.17 1.87
N SER A 150 3.08 0.17 3.12
CA SER A 150 3.36 1.36 3.92
C SER A 150 2.18 2.33 4.10
N ASN A 151 0.95 1.85 4.05
CA ASN A 151 -0.26 2.68 4.09
C ASN A 151 -0.51 3.37 5.44
N GLY A 152 0.15 2.94 6.52
CA GLY A 152 -0.12 3.41 7.87
C GLY A 152 0.00 4.93 8.06
N LEU A 153 1.04 5.56 7.50
CA LEU A 153 1.21 7.02 7.59
C LEU A 153 0.18 7.79 6.77
N ILE A 154 -0.10 7.35 5.54
CA ILE A 154 -1.09 7.99 4.66
C ILE A 154 -2.46 7.95 5.33
N ASN A 155 -2.89 6.79 5.80
CA ASN A 155 -4.16 6.61 6.50
C ASN A 155 -4.23 7.48 7.78
N THR A 156 -3.11 7.61 8.50
CA THR A 156 -3.03 8.47 9.68
C THR A 156 -3.19 9.95 9.31
N PHE A 157 -2.51 10.43 8.28
CA PHE A 157 -2.64 11.81 7.84
C PHE A 157 -4.05 12.11 7.32
N GLU A 158 -4.66 11.22 6.58
CA GLU A 158 -6.06 11.32 6.17
C GLU A 158 -6.99 11.44 7.39
N SER A 159 -6.82 10.56 8.37
CA SER A 159 -7.60 10.58 9.62
C SER A 159 -7.44 11.89 10.37
N VAL A 160 -6.22 12.41 10.50
CA VAL A 160 -5.94 13.70 11.16
C VAL A 160 -6.59 14.84 10.38
N PHE A 161 -6.51 14.84 9.07
CA PHE A 161 -7.11 15.85 8.21
C PHE A 161 -8.64 15.88 8.36
N TYR A 162 -9.30 14.73 8.23
CA TYR A 162 -10.76 14.64 8.41
C TYR A 162 -11.20 15.02 9.83
N ALA A 163 -10.54 14.48 10.84
CA ALA A 163 -10.84 14.79 12.22
C ALA A 163 -10.69 16.31 12.53
N SER A 164 -9.63 16.93 12.01
CA SER A 164 -9.40 18.37 12.19
C SER A 164 -10.50 19.21 11.56
N ASN A 165 -10.97 18.87 10.36
CA ASN A 165 -12.05 19.60 9.71
C ASN A 165 -13.39 19.41 10.43
N LEU A 166 -13.72 18.21 10.88
CA LEU A 166 -14.92 17.94 11.67
C LEU A 166 -14.89 18.71 13.00
N LEU A 167 -13.74 18.75 13.67
CA LEU A 167 -13.57 19.54 14.91
C LEU A 167 -13.73 21.05 14.65
N LEU A 168 -13.09 21.60 13.62
CA LEU A 168 -13.22 23.02 13.28
C LEU A 168 -14.67 23.40 12.99
N ASN A 169 -15.40 22.55 12.25
CA ASN A 169 -16.82 22.75 11.97
C ASN A 169 -17.64 22.71 13.29
N ALA A 170 -17.37 21.73 14.16
CA ALA A 170 -18.03 21.62 15.44
C ALA A 170 -17.77 22.84 16.34
N PHE A 171 -16.54 23.36 16.39
CA PHE A 171 -16.20 24.57 17.15
C PHE A 171 -16.84 25.83 16.58
N SER A 172 -17.10 25.89 15.29
CA SER A 172 -17.78 27.02 14.67
C SER A 172 -19.30 27.03 14.89
N SER A 173 -19.87 25.90 15.31
CA SER A 173 -21.29 25.78 15.67
C SER A 173 -21.56 26.33 17.08
N THR A 174 -22.71 26.97 17.27
CA THR A 174 -23.22 27.41 18.57
C THR A 174 -24.03 26.32 19.28
N ASP A 175 -24.29 25.20 18.61
CA ASP A 175 -25.05 24.08 19.18
C ASP A 175 -24.26 23.39 20.30
N SER A 176 -24.88 23.22 21.46
CA SER A 176 -24.28 22.52 22.60
C SER A 176 -24.10 21.02 22.35
N SER A 177 -24.83 20.46 21.39
CA SER A 177 -24.77 19.04 20.98
C SER A 177 -23.69 18.72 19.94
N ARG A 178 -22.86 19.67 19.56
CA ARG A 178 -21.88 19.64 18.46
C ARG A 178 -20.76 18.57 18.53
N PHE A 179 -20.69 17.79 19.59
CA PHE A 179 -19.70 16.73 19.78
C PHE A 179 -20.33 15.35 19.98
N HIS A 180 -21.48 15.11 19.38
CA HIS A 180 -22.07 13.78 19.36
C HIS A 180 -21.38 12.89 18.34
N ALA A 181 -21.40 11.58 18.60
CA ALA A 181 -20.81 10.57 17.70
C ALA A 181 -21.27 10.72 16.24
N LYS A 182 -22.57 11.01 16.02
CA LYS A 182 -23.16 11.22 14.69
C LYS A 182 -22.48 12.31 13.87
N ASP A 183 -21.93 13.34 14.52
CA ASP A 183 -21.29 14.48 13.84
C ASP A 183 -19.90 14.09 13.32
N PHE A 184 -19.36 12.98 13.81
CA PHE A 184 -18.07 12.41 13.43
C PHE A 184 -18.19 11.09 12.67
N GLU A 185 -19.39 10.68 12.29
CA GLU A 185 -19.65 9.44 11.53
C GLU A 185 -18.83 9.34 10.23
N PRO A 186 -18.60 10.42 9.45
CA PRO A 186 -17.72 10.34 8.28
C PRO A 186 -16.29 9.88 8.58
N LEU A 187 -15.77 10.15 9.78
CA LEU A 187 -14.47 9.63 10.21
C LEU A 187 -14.52 8.12 10.48
N ASP A 188 -15.62 7.63 11.05
CA ASP A 188 -15.82 6.21 11.30
C ASP A 188 -15.93 5.42 9.99
N GLU A 189 -16.63 5.96 9.01
CA GLU A 189 -16.75 5.39 7.67
C GLU A 189 -15.42 5.37 6.95
N LEU A 190 -14.64 6.46 6.99
CA LEU A 190 -13.29 6.50 6.44
C LEU A 190 -12.41 5.37 7.02
N HIS A 191 -12.41 5.18 8.33
CA HIS A 191 -11.60 4.14 8.96
C HIS A 191 -12.05 2.73 8.57
N LYS A 192 -13.35 2.49 8.42
CA LYS A 192 -13.90 1.21 7.94
C LYS A 192 -13.43 0.92 6.51
N GLU A 193 -13.53 1.89 5.62
CA GLU A 193 -13.07 1.75 4.24
C GLU A 193 -11.57 1.50 4.16
N GLN A 194 -10.76 2.25 4.91
CA GLN A 194 -9.32 2.08 4.97
C GLN A 194 -8.91 0.68 5.41
N VAL A 195 -9.52 0.12 6.45
CA VAL A 195 -9.17 -1.23 6.92
C VAL A 195 -9.64 -2.31 5.96
N GLN A 196 -10.82 -2.16 5.37
CA GLN A 196 -11.34 -3.12 4.39
C GLN A 196 -10.46 -3.17 3.14
N LEU A 197 -10.05 -2.02 2.63
CA LEU A 197 -9.16 -1.94 1.49
C LEU A 197 -7.78 -2.52 1.82
N ALA A 198 -7.21 -2.16 2.97
CA ALA A 198 -5.91 -2.66 3.39
C ALA A 198 -5.93 -4.18 3.57
N ASP A 199 -6.95 -4.73 4.20
CA ASP A 199 -7.08 -6.17 4.40
C ASP A 199 -7.23 -6.92 3.07
N PHE A 200 -8.09 -6.44 2.18
CA PHE A 200 -8.25 -6.99 0.84
C PHE A 200 -6.94 -6.99 0.06
N MET A 201 -6.24 -5.86 0.03
CA MET A 201 -5.00 -5.72 -0.72
C MET A 201 -3.90 -6.62 -0.17
N VAL A 202 -3.73 -6.68 1.13
CA VAL A 202 -2.68 -7.47 1.77
C VAL A 202 -2.98 -8.96 1.72
N ALA A 203 -4.20 -9.39 2.03
CA ALA A 203 -4.57 -10.81 1.98
C ALA A 203 -4.35 -11.40 0.58
N ASN A 204 -4.73 -10.67 -0.48
CA ASN A 204 -4.48 -11.12 -1.85
C ASN A 204 -3.01 -11.02 -2.25
N ALA A 205 -2.24 -10.08 -1.72
CA ALA A 205 -0.79 -10.04 -1.90
C ALA A 205 -0.11 -11.31 -1.37
N TYR A 206 -0.46 -11.75 -0.14
CA TYR A 206 0.07 -12.99 0.41
C TYR A 206 -0.30 -14.22 -0.44
N LYS A 207 -1.50 -14.26 -1.02
CA LYS A 207 -1.89 -15.32 -1.97
C LYS A 207 -1.04 -15.26 -3.24
N ALA A 208 -0.79 -14.06 -3.76
CA ALA A 208 -0.02 -13.84 -4.97
C ALA A 208 1.48 -14.16 -4.81
N MET A 209 2.06 -13.99 -3.63
CA MET A 209 3.47 -14.26 -3.32
C MET A 209 3.88 -15.74 -3.49
N HIS A 210 2.93 -16.65 -3.67
CA HIS A 210 3.23 -18.07 -3.83
C HIS A 210 3.78 -18.44 -5.22
N SER A 211 3.69 -17.53 -6.20
CA SER A 211 4.29 -17.67 -7.52
C SER A 211 4.79 -16.31 -8.00
N PHE A 212 5.93 -16.29 -8.70
CA PHE A 212 6.43 -15.05 -9.28
C PHE A 212 5.44 -14.43 -10.28
N ASP A 213 4.77 -15.26 -11.08
CA ASP A 213 3.88 -14.78 -12.14
C ASP A 213 2.61 -14.13 -11.56
N THR A 214 2.01 -14.73 -10.53
CA THR A 214 0.89 -14.12 -9.81
C THR A 214 1.33 -12.88 -9.03
N TRP A 215 2.52 -12.89 -8.43
CA TRP A 215 3.08 -11.74 -7.75
C TRP A 215 3.35 -10.57 -8.69
N ASN A 216 3.94 -10.82 -9.87
CA ASN A 216 4.17 -9.81 -10.89
C ASN A 216 2.85 -9.18 -11.36
N ALA A 217 1.82 -9.97 -11.61
CA ALA A 217 0.50 -9.47 -12.00
C ALA A 217 -0.12 -8.61 -10.87
N TRP A 218 -0.03 -9.06 -9.63
CA TRP A 218 -0.54 -8.34 -8.47
C TRP A 218 0.17 -7.01 -8.26
N THR A 219 1.49 -6.96 -8.38
CA THR A 219 2.27 -5.73 -8.22
C THR A 219 1.97 -4.70 -9.30
N GLN A 220 1.66 -5.12 -10.53
CA GLN A 220 1.20 -4.22 -11.58
C GLN A 220 -0.15 -3.58 -11.20
N MET A 221 -1.10 -4.34 -10.62
CA MET A 221 -2.37 -3.80 -10.15
C MET A 221 -2.17 -2.77 -9.03
N TRP A 222 -1.35 -3.11 -8.04
CA TRP A 222 -1.01 -2.20 -6.96
C TRP A 222 -0.34 -0.91 -7.49
N LEU A 223 0.58 -1.05 -8.44
CA LEU A 223 1.28 0.08 -9.05
C LEU A 223 0.30 1.01 -9.79
N GLY A 224 -0.65 0.47 -10.54
CA GLY A 224 -1.70 1.25 -11.19
C GLY A 224 -2.52 2.05 -10.18
N GLN A 225 -2.90 1.42 -9.07
CA GLN A 225 -3.60 2.11 -7.97
C GLN A 225 -2.79 3.28 -7.40
N VAL A 226 -1.52 3.04 -7.08
CA VAL A 226 -0.64 4.07 -6.52
C VAL A 226 -0.47 5.24 -7.48
N LEU A 227 -0.22 4.97 -8.77
CA LEU A 227 -0.07 6.00 -9.79
C LEU A 227 -1.29 6.92 -9.87
N PHE A 228 -2.48 6.34 -9.98
CA PHE A 228 -3.70 7.14 -10.13
C PHE A 228 -4.10 7.86 -8.84
N ASN A 229 -3.81 7.30 -7.68
CA ASN A 229 -3.98 8.00 -6.40
C ASN A 229 -3.08 9.22 -6.30
N ASP A 230 -1.82 9.08 -6.70
CA ASP A 230 -0.85 10.16 -6.67
C ASP A 230 -1.26 11.29 -7.63
N LEU A 231 -1.63 10.97 -8.86
CA LEU A 231 -2.11 11.95 -9.84
C LEU A 231 -3.35 12.70 -9.34
N TRP A 232 -4.29 12.00 -8.73
CA TRP A 232 -5.49 12.60 -8.17
C TRP A 232 -5.15 13.60 -7.05
N LEU A 233 -4.25 13.22 -6.15
CA LEU A 233 -3.81 14.10 -5.07
C LEU A 233 -3.02 15.30 -5.61
N GLN A 234 -2.14 15.09 -6.58
CA GLN A 234 -1.38 16.16 -7.22
C GLN A 234 -2.30 17.19 -7.90
N ARG A 235 -3.35 16.73 -8.60
CA ARG A 235 -4.35 17.62 -9.18
C ARG A 235 -5.07 18.43 -8.10
N ALA A 236 -5.51 17.81 -7.02
CA ALA A 236 -6.17 18.51 -5.92
C ALA A 236 -5.26 19.58 -5.29
N CYS A 237 -4.00 19.23 -5.03
CA CYS A 237 -3.00 20.17 -4.53
C CYS A 237 -2.74 21.31 -5.52
N PHE A 238 -2.60 21.03 -6.82
CA PHE A 238 -2.39 22.04 -7.83
C PHE A 238 -3.54 23.07 -7.86
N GLN A 239 -4.78 22.60 -7.87
CA GLN A 239 -5.94 23.49 -7.84
C GLN A 239 -5.99 24.33 -6.56
N TYR A 240 -5.71 23.73 -5.39
CA TYR A 240 -5.67 24.48 -4.14
C TYR A 240 -4.59 25.57 -4.12
N PHE A 241 -3.35 25.24 -4.50
CA PHE A 241 -2.24 26.20 -4.51
C PHE A 241 -2.43 27.30 -5.55
N SER A 242 -3.14 27.02 -6.64
CA SER A 242 -3.39 28.00 -7.69
C SER A 242 -4.55 28.96 -7.37
N THR A 243 -5.56 28.49 -6.63
CA THR A 243 -6.79 29.28 -6.34
C THR A 243 -6.89 29.76 -4.90
N GLY A 244 -6.24 29.10 -3.96
CA GLY A 244 -6.43 29.27 -2.53
C GLY A 244 -7.78 28.75 -1.99
N ASP A 245 -8.59 28.13 -2.85
CA ASP A 245 -9.92 27.64 -2.51
C ASP A 245 -9.84 26.33 -1.72
N LYS A 246 -9.82 26.49 -0.40
CA LYS A 246 -9.81 25.37 0.55
C LYS A 246 -11.11 24.56 0.48
N GLN A 247 -12.26 25.19 0.28
CA GLN A 247 -13.54 24.50 0.26
C GLN A 247 -13.61 23.55 -0.94
N ARG A 248 -13.23 24.02 -2.11
CA ARG A 248 -13.15 23.20 -3.31
C ARG A 248 -12.18 22.01 -3.15
N PHE A 249 -11.03 22.23 -2.50
CA PHE A 249 -10.10 21.15 -2.18
C PHE A 249 -10.73 20.07 -1.29
N LEU A 250 -11.48 20.49 -0.26
CA LEU A 250 -12.18 19.56 0.62
C LEU A 250 -13.31 18.80 -0.07
N GLU A 251 -14.03 19.44 -0.97
CA GLU A 251 -15.07 18.81 -1.79
C GLU A 251 -14.45 17.78 -2.74
N PHE A 252 -13.36 18.15 -3.41
CA PHE A 252 -12.61 17.26 -4.28
C PHE A 252 -12.11 16.00 -3.55
N LEU A 253 -11.71 16.09 -2.30
CA LEU A 253 -11.31 14.93 -1.49
C LEU A 253 -12.47 13.98 -1.18
N LYS A 254 -13.73 14.44 -1.24
CA LYS A 254 -14.92 13.61 -1.01
C LYS A 254 -15.45 12.94 -2.27
N GLU A 255 -15.09 13.44 -3.46
CA GLU A 255 -15.56 12.89 -4.71
C GLU A 255 -15.04 11.46 -4.94
N PRO A 256 -15.82 10.59 -5.61
CA PRO A 256 -15.34 9.30 -6.09
C PRO A 256 -14.09 9.53 -6.95
N LYS A 257 -13.00 8.86 -6.60
CA LYS A 257 -11.71 9.05 -7.25
C LYS A 257 -11.69 8.30 -8.59
N PRO A 258 -11.74 8.99 -9.75
CA PRO A 258 -11.68 8.29 -11.02
C PRO A 258 -10.33 7.59 -11.17
N GLY A 259 -10.31 6.43 -11.78
CA GLY A 259 -9.08 5.67 -11.94
C GLY A 259 -8.57 4.95 -10.69
N MET A 260 -9.13 5.20 -9.51
CA MET A 260 -8.78 4.45 -8.32
C MET A 260 -9.22 2.99 -8.42
N LEU A 261 -8.32 2.11 -8.05
CA LEU A 261 -8.58 0.69 -7.91
C LEU A 261 -9.19 0.42 -6.52
N ALA A 262 -10.37 0.98 -6.27
CA ALA A 262 -11.12 0.66 -5.06
C ALA A 262 -11.87 -0.66 -5.28
N PRO A 263 -11.54 -1.75 -4.57
CA PRO A 263 -12.15 -3.06 -4.81
C PRO A 263 -13.64 -3.10 -4.45
N PHE A 264 -14.12 -2.10 -3.71
CA PHE A 264 -15.48 -2.08 -3.18
C PHE A 264 -16.41 -1.11 -3.92
N ASN A 265 -15.90 -0.24 -4.79
CA ASN A 265 -16.68 0.81 -5.46
C ASN A 265 -16.57 0.76 -6.99
N GLY A 266 -17.74 0.89 -7.66
CA GLY A 266 -17.86 1.21 -9.08
C GLY A 266 -17.40 0.11 -10.05
N GLU A 267 -17.07 0.54 -11.26
CA GLU A 267 -16.76 -0.29 -12.44
C GLU A 267 -15.60 -1.26 -12.26
N LYS A 268 -14.73 -1.00 -11.30
CA LYS A 268 -13.51 -1.79 -11.06
C LYS A 268 -13.72 -2.94 -10.08
N LYS A 269 -14.85 -2.96 -9.39
CA LYS A 269 -15.19 -4.04 -8.44
C LYS A 269 -15.14 -5.42 -9.08
N GLU A 270 -15.67 -5.53 -10.31
CA GLU A 270 -15.69 -6.81 -11.04
C GLU A 270 -14.27 -7.29 -11.37
N MET A 271 -13.39 -6.39 -11.78
CA MET A 271 -11.98 -6.70 -12.03
C MET A 271 -11.30 -7.24 -10.76
N PHE A 272 -11.43 -6.52 -9.64
CA PHE A 272 -10.81 -6.94 -8.38
C PHE A 272 -11.38 -8.26 -7.87
N GLN A 273 -12.69 -8.47 -8.01
CA GLN A 273 -13.31 -9.74 -7.63
C GLN A 273 -12.84 -10.89 -8.52
N SER A 274 -12.70 -10.66 -9.83
CA SER A 274 -12.17 -11.66 -10.77
C SER A 274 -10.75 -12.08 -10.37
N VAL A 275 -9.89 -11.11 -10.07
CA VAL A 275 -8.51 -11.35 -9.64
C VAL A 275 -8.46 -12.08 -8.29
N ALA A 276 -9.22 -11.64 -7.29
CA ALA A 276 -9.27 -12.31 -5.99
C ALA A 276 -9.80 -13.75 -6.12
N ASN A 277 -10.78 -13.99 -6.98
CA ASN A 277 -11.29 -15.33 -7.26
C ASN A 277 -10.24 -16.22 -7.93
N ALA A 278 -9.46 -15.68 -8.89
CA ALA A 278 -8.38 -16.43 -9.53
C ALA A 278 -7.30 -16.82 -8.50
N LEU A 279 -6.90 -15.90 -7.62
CA LEU A 279 -5.96 -16.18 -6.54
C LEU A 279 -6.49 -17.21 -5.55
N ASN A 280 -7.77 -17.13 -5.17
CA ASN A 280 -8.41 -18.13 -4.30
C ASN A 280 -8.40 -19.53 -4.94
N LYS A 281 -8.80 -19.64 -6.22
CA LYS A 281 -8.77 -20.92 -6.96
C LYS A 281 -7.34 -21.48 -7.06
N TYR A 282 -6.35 -20.60 -7.33
CA TYR A 282 -4.96 -21.00 -7.33
C TYR A 282 -4.53 -21.55 -5.98
N ARG A 283 -4.83 -20.86 -4.89
CA ARG A 283 -4.46 -21.29 -3.53
C ARG A 283 -5.16 -22.56 -3.08
N ASN A 284 -6.36 -22.81 -3.57
CA ASN A 284 -7.14 -24.03 -3.29
C ASN A 284 -6.75 -25.22 -4.19
N GLY A 285 -5.85 -25.02 -5.16
CA GLY A 285 -5.47 -26.07 -6.12
C GLY A 285 -6.49 -26.32 -7.24
N GLU A 286 -7.47 -25.41 -7.39
CA GLU A 286 -8.52 -25.48 -8.44
C GLU A 286 -8.04 -24.85 -9.76
N MET A 287 -6.96 -24.10 -9.73
CA MET A 287 -6.34 -23.42 -10.87
C MET A 287 -4.83 -23.46 -10.73
N ASN A 288 -4.09 -23.67 -11.82
CA ASN A 288 -2.64 -23.57 -11.77
C ASN A 288 -2.16 -22.11 -11.79
N GLU A 289 -0.89 -21.89 -11.46
CA GLU A 289 -0.31 -20.55 -11.33
C GLU A 289 -0.34 -19.75 -12.64
N ASN A 290 -0.09 -20.40 -13.78
CA ASN A 290 -0.07 -19.73 -15.08
C ASN A 290 -1.47 -19.23 -15.47
N ASP A 291 -2.49 -20.06 -15.25
CA ASP A 291 -3.88 -19.68 -15.55
C ASP A 291 -4.33 -18.54 -14.64
N ALA A 292 -3.98 -18.59 -13.35
CA ALA A 292 -4.28 -17.51 -12.42
C ALA A 292 -3.61 -16.20 -12.82
N ALA A 293 -2.31 -16.23 -13.12
CA ALA A 293 -1.56 -15.06 -13.59
C ALA A 293 -2.16 -14.52 -14.92
N ASN A 294 -2.53 -15.37 -15.85
CA ASN A 294 -3.14 -14.97 -17.11
C ASN A 294 -4.47 -14.25 -16.91
N VAL A 295 -5.35 -14.75 -16.03
CA VAL A 295 -6.62 -14.07 -15.69
C VAL A 295 -6.33 -12.67 -15.13
N MET A 296 -5.37 -12.54 -14.24
CA MET A 296 -4.99 -11.27 -13.63
C MET A 296 -4.42 -10.29 -14.66
N LEU A 297 -3.49 -10.75 -15.50
CA LEU A 297 -2.86 -9.92 -16.54
C LEU A 297 -3.87 -9.49 -17.60
N GLN A 298 -4.75 -10.38 -18.06
CA GLN A 298 -5.82 -10.04 -18.99
C GLN A 298 -6.79 -9.01 -18.41
N SER A 299 -7.11 -9.11 -17.12
CA SER A 299 -7.94 -8.11 -16.43
C SER A 299 -7.32 -6.71 -16.48
N LEU A 300 -5.99 -6.59 -16.42
CA LEU A 300 -5.30 -5.30 -16.58
C LEU A 300 -5.26 -4.82 -18.04
N GLN A 301 -5.05 -5.72 -19.00
CA GLN A 301 -5.00 -5.39 -20.43
C GLN A 301 -6.33 -4.82 -20.93
N GLN A 302 -7.43 -5.24 -20.34
CA GLN A 302 -8.79 -4.83 -20.72
C GLN A 302 -9.17 -3.44 -20.18
N GLN A 303 -8.33 -2.83 -19.34
CA GLN A 303 -8.64 -1.53 -18.76
C GLN A 303 -8.24 -0.39 -19.72
N ASP A 304 -9.21 0.39 -20.17
CA ASP A 304 -9.01 1.55 -21.03
C ASP A 304 -8.43 2.77 -20.29
N TRP A 305 -8.58 2.79 -18.96
CA TRP A 305 -8.04 3.83 -18.07
C TRP A 305 -6.55 3.64 -17.75
N LEU A 306 -5.90 2.52 -18.15
CA LEU A 306 -4.47 2.31 -18.02
C LEU A 306 -3.75 2.69 -19.31
N PRO A 307 -2.71 3.53 -19.25
CA PRO A 307 -1.95 3.96 -20.44
C PRO A 307 -1.03 2.86 -20.97
N GLN A 308 -1.57 1.96 -21.77
CA GLN A 308 -0.90 0.75 -22.29
C GLN A 308 0.38 1.05 -23.09
N HIS A 309 0.44 2.19 -23.78
CA HIS A 309 1.58 2.60 -24.60
C HIS A 309 2.75 3.17 -23.79
N ILE A 310 2.51 3.57 -22.52
CA ILE A 310 3.54 4.10 -21.62
C ILE A 310 4.18 2.97 -20.82
N TYR A 311 3.33 2.08 -20.30
CA TYR A 311 3.73 0.90 -19.56
C TYR A 311 2.84 -0.26 -20.00
N LYS A 312 3.46 -1.38 -20.34
CA LYS A 312 2.74 -2.56 -20.86
C LYS A 312 1.96 -3.26 -19.73
N TRP A 313 0.88 -2.62 -19.30
CA TRP A 313 0.02 -3.17 -18.25
C TRP A 313 -0.55 -4.54 -18.67
N GLY A 314 -0.51 -5.49 -17.76
CA GLY A 314 -1.01 -6.82 -18.02
C GLY A 314 -0.07 -7.70 -18.86
N HIS A 315 1.18 -7.29 -19.12
CA HIS A 315 2.17 -8.12 -19.77
C HIS A 315 3.11 -8.77 -18.75
N ALA A 316 3.40 -10.06 -18.92
CA ALA A 316 4.22 -10.83 -17.99
C ALA A 316 5.69 -10.38 -17.96
N ASP A 317 6.18 -9.75 -19.04
CA ASP A 317 7.54 -9.19 -19.14
C ASP A 317 7.66 -7.76 -18.58
N SER A 318 6.54 -7.13 -18.19
CA SER A 318 6.53 -5.83 -17.50
C SER A 318 6.91 -5.98 -16.03
N ARG A 319 8.19 -5.81 -15.74
CA ARG A 319 8.77 -6.05 -14.40
C ARG A 319 9.41 -4.82 -13.77
N HIS A 320 9.62 -3.76 -14.54
CA HIS A 320 10.27 -2.54 -14.10
C HIS A 320 9.51 -1.33 -14.63
N VAL A 321 9.17 -0.43 -13.74
CA VAL A 321 8.68 0.90 -14.09
C VAL A 321 9.49 1.95 -13.34
N ASP A 322 9.82 3.03 -14.00
CA ASP A 322 10.54 4.15 -13.41
C ASP A 322 9.85 5.47 -13.78
N PHE A 323 8.87 5.85 -12.99
CA PHE A 323 8.16 7.12 -13.14
C PHE A 323 9.01 8.37 -12.83
N SER A 324 10.26 8.21 -12.40
CA SER A 324 11.17 9.35 -12.26
C SER A 324 11.75 9.85 -13.58
N LYS A 325 11.58 9.10 -14.67
CA LYS A 325 11.97 9.53 -16.00
C LYS A 325 11.01 10.59 -16.51
N MET A 326 11.48 11.81 -16.69
CA MET A 326 10.67 12.94 -17.18
C MET A 326 9.98 12.66 -18.52
N GLU A 327 10.59 11.82 -19.37
CA GLU A 327 9.98 11.38 -20.63
C GLU A 327 8.67 10.60 -20.38
N LEU A 328 8.67 9.64 -19.44
CA LEU A 328 7.47 8.88 -19.09
C LEU A 328 6.39 9.75 -18.45
N VAL A 329 6.79 10.72 -17.63
CA VAL A 329 5.87 11.70 -17.05
C VAL A 329 5.24 12.55 -18.15
N GLY A 330 6.05 13.03 -19.10
CA GLY A 330 5.55 13.78 -20.26
C GLY A 330 4.56 12.97 -21.12
N MET A 331 4.86 11.71 -21.39
CA MET A 331 3.97 10.81 -22.12
C MET A 331 2.65 10.56 -21.36
N LEU A 332 2.73 10.40 -20.03
CA LEU A 332 1.55 10.19 -19.18
C LEU A 332 0.63 11.41 -19.19
N LEU A 333 1.20 12.61 -19.05
CA LEU A 333 0.43 13.85 -19.10
C LEU A 333 -0.18 14.09 -20.49
N ASP A 334 0.57 13.83 -21.56
CA ASP A 334 0.06 13.97 -22.93
C ASP A 334 -1.11 13.02 -23.22
N TRP A 335 -0.95 11.76 -22.88
CA TRP A 335 -2.05 10.78 -22.96
C TRP A 335 -3.24 11.19 -22.11
N GLY A 336 -3.00 11.57 -20.86
CA GLY A 336 -4.04 11.92 -19.90
C GLY A 336 -4.90 13.07 -20.36
N MET A 337 -4.28 14.10 -20.95
CA MET A 337 -4.99 15.28 -21.42
C MET A 337 -5.66 15.11 -22.79
N LYS A 338 -5.17 14.20 -23.65
CA LYS A 338 -5.64 14.09 -25.04
C LYS A 338 -6.42 12.80 -25.34
N ASP A 339 -5.88 11.66 -24.90
CA ASP A 339 -6.28 10.35 -25.39
C ASP A 339 -6.91 9.46 -24.30
N SER A 340 -6.90 9.89 -23.04
CA SER A 340 -7.52 9.13 -21.95
C SER A 340 -9.07 9.16 -22.04
N PRO A 341 -9.77 8.16 -21.49
CA PRO A 341 -11.22 8.24 -21.35
C PRO A 341 -11.68 9.53 -20.66
N GLU A 342 -12.85 10.04 -21.05
CA GLU A 342 -13.36 11.33 -20.59
C GLU A 342 -13.36 11.45 -19.06
N HIS A 343 -13.88 10.44 -18.35
CA HIS A 343 -13.92 10.42 -16.89
C HIS A 343 -12.52 10.43 -16.22
N ILE A 344 -11.51 9.89 -16.90
CA ILE A 344 -10.10 9.92 -16.45
C ILE A 344 -9.52 11.31 -16.72
N ARG A 345 -9.76 11.86 -17.91
CA ARG A 345 -9.28 13.19 -18.28
C ARG A 345 -9.83 14.25 -17.33
N GLU A 346 -11.13 14.30 -17.16
CA GLU A 346 -11.81 15.26 -16.28
C GLU A 346 -11.45 15.06 -14.79
N GLY A 347 -11.32 13.81 -14.36
CA GLY A 347 -11.05 13.48 -12.97
C GLY A 347 -9.59 13.62 -12.54
N LEU A 348 -8.63 13.41 -13.43
CA LEU A 348 -7.21 13.35 -13.08
C LEU A 348 -6.33 14.35 -13.82
N PHE A 349 -6.66 14.72 -15.06
CA PHE A 349 -5.80 15.50 -15.95
C PHE A 349 -6.35 16.88 -16.32
N ASP A 350 -7.51 17.26 -15.80
CA ASP A 350 -8.01 18.64 -15.91
C ASP A 350 -7.25 19.53 -14.95
N PHE A 351 -6.20 20.16 -15.46
CA PHE A 351 -5.38 21.17 -14.77
C PHE A 351 -5.79 22.61 -15.12
N GLU A 352 -6.92 22.80 -15.84
CA GLU A 352 -7.40 24.13 -16.13
C GLU A 352 -7.82 24.83 -14.84
N LEU A 353 -7.34 26.03 -14.68
CA LEU A 353 -7.80 26.88 -13.59
C LEU A 353 -9.22 27.34 -13.90
N PRO A 354 -10.14 27.30 -12.92
CA PRO A 354 -11.43 27.93 -13.11
C PRO A 354 -11.22 29.40 -13.45
N PRO A 355 -12.10 29.99 -14.27
CA PRO A 355 -12.03 31.41 -14.56
C PRO A 355 -12.03 32.21 -13.25
N PRO A 356 -11.22 33.27 -13.14
CA PRO A 356 -11.19 34.10 -11.94
C PRO A 356 -12.59 34.58 -11.63
N SER A 357 -13.03 34.37 -10.38
CA SER A 357 -14.34 34.77 -9.87
C SER A 357 -14.52 36.27 -9.82
#